data_135c914066488b3df9281a7c43c905e9
#
_entry.id   135c914066488b3df9281a7c43c905e9
#
_cell.length_a   1.000
_cell.length_b   1.000
_cell.length_c   1.000
_cell.angle_alpha   90.00
_cell.angle_beta   90.00
_cell.angle_gamma   90.00
#
_symmetry.space_group_name_H-M   'P 1'
#
loop_
_entity.id
_entity.type
_entity.pdbx_description
1 polymer ?
#
loop_
_entity_poly.entity_id
_entity_poly.type
_entity_poly.pdbx_seq_one_letter_code
_entity_poly.pdbx_strand_id
1 'polypeptide(L)'
;MPKVYYELKDICNRLEARFKYIQYVEFAVENSKLFILESSKGNMTPEATVRVAVDMVNEGLISSQMALSRVDPALLDFFYSDMIDSESTSTPVFCKGLVIAPGVNIYLMYSITQPYN
;
A
#
# COMPACT_ATOMS: atom_id res chain seq x y z
N MET A 1 -21.27 -19.19 -1.15
CA MET A 1 -20.18 -18.22 -0.99
C MET A 1 -18.85 -18.79 -0.43
N PRO A 2 -18.79 -19.72 0.56
CA PRO A 2 -17.48 -20.18 1.08
C PRO A 2 -16.60 -20.87 0.00
N LYS A 3 -17.19 -21.61 -0.94
CA LYS A 3 -16.43 -22.30 -2.00
C LYS A 3 -15.64 -21.33 -2.88
N VAL A 4 -16.28 -20.25 -3.34
CA VAL A 4 -15.66 -19.22 -4.18
C VAL A 4 -14.50 -18.51 -3.45
N TYR A 5 -14.64 -18.28 -2.15
CA TYR A 5 -13.59 -17.70 -1.33
C TYR A 5 -12.33 -18.58 -1.29
N TYR A 6 -12.50 -19.89 -1.05
CA TYR A 6 -11.37 -20.81 -1.02
C TYR A 6 -10.70 -20.96 -2.38
N GLU A 7 -11.49 -20.94 -3.44
CA GLU A 7 -10.98 -20.98 -4.82
C GLU A 7 -10.15 -19.71 -5.14
N LEU A 8 -10.67 -18.52 -4.78
CA LEU A 8 -9.94 -17.26 -4.93
C LEU A 8 -8.64 -17.27 -4.12
N LYS A 9 -8.70 -17.72 -2.86
CA LYS A 9 -7.53 -17.80 -2.00
C LYS A 9 -6.45 -18.72 -2.57
N ASP A 10 -6.84 -19.89 -3.10
CA ASP A 10 -5.91 -20.82 -3.75
C ASP A 10 -5.24 -20.17 -4.97
N ILE A 11 -6.02 -19.48 -5.82
CA ILE A 11 -5.49 -18.77 -6.97
C ILE A 11 -4.51 -17.68 -6.54
N CYS A 12 -4.85 -16.86 -5.55
CA CYS A 12 -3.96 -15.83 -5.01
C CYS A 12 -2.65 -16.41 -4.48
N ASN A 13 -2.71 -17.50 -3.71
CA ASN A 13 -1.51 -18.17 -3.21
C ASN A 13 -0.63 -18.70 -4.35
N ARG A 14 -1.22 -19.25 -5.40
CA ARG A 14 -0.50 -19.73 -6.57
C ARG A 14 0.16 -18.59 -7.36
N LEU A 15 -0.53 -17.46 -7.51
CA LEU A 15 0.01 -16.26 -8.15
C LEU A 15 1.20 -15.72 -7.35
N GLU A 16 1.05 -15.59 -6.04
CA GLU A 16 2.11 -15.11 -5.15
C GLU A 16 3.34 -16.04 -5.19
N ALA A 17 3.13 -17.34 -5.08
CA ALA A 17 4.21 -18.33 -5.18
C ALA A 17 4.92 -18.30 -6.55
N ARG A 18 4.19 -18.01 -7.63
CA ARG A 18 4.72 -17.94 -8.99
C ARG A 18 5.51 -16.67 -9.25
N PHE A 19 4.91 -15.51 -8.90
CA PHE A 19 5.51 -14.20 -9.17
C PHE A 19 6.42 -13.72 -8.05
N LYS A 20 6.28 -14.31 -6.86
CA LYS A 20 7.03 -13.94 -5.64
C LYS A 20 6.93 -12.44 -5.36
N TYR A 21 5.77 -11.86 -5.60
CA TYR A 21 5.46 -10.45 -5.44
C TYR A 21 3.97 -10.26 -5.21
N ILE A 22 3.57 -9.19 -4.52
CA ILE A 22 2.16 -8.84 -4.34
C ILE A 22 1.50 -8.67 -5.71
N GLN A 23 0.35 -9.31 -5.86
CA GLN A 23 -0.46 -9.25 -7.07
C GLN A 23 -1.75 -8.49 -6.81
N TYR A 24 -2.09 -7.62 -7.73
CA TYR A 24 -3.43 -7.07 -7.88
C TYR A 24 -4.23 -8.05 -8.72
N VAL A 25 -5.40 -8.44 -8.24
CA VAL A 25 -6.25 -9.42 -8.93
C VAL A 25 -7.65 -8.85 -9.08
N GLU A 26 -8.11 -8.70 -10.33
CA GLU A 26 -9.50 -8.42 -10.64
C GLU A 26 -10.26 -9.72 -10.87
N PHE A 27 -11.43 -9.84 -10.27
CA PHE A 27 -12.26 -11.01 -10.42
C PHE A 27 -13.75 -10.66 -10.45
N ALA A 28 -14.54 -11.53 -11.05
CA ALA A 28 -16.00 -11.49 -11.01
C ALA A 28 -16.55 -12.84 -10.52
N VAL A 29 -17.72 -12.77 -9.91
CA VAL A 29 -18.46 -13.99 -9.50
C VAL A 29 -19.82 -13.97 -10.13
N GLU A 30 -20.10 -14.95 -10.97
CA GLU A 30 -21.40 -15.15 -11.62
C GLU A 30 -21.86 -16.59 -11.42
N ASN A 31 -23.11 -16.76 -11.00
CA ASN A 31 -23.71 -18.09 -10.77
C ASN A 31 -22.83 -19.00 -9.87
N SER A 32 -22.25 -18.45 -8.81
CA SER A 32 -21.32 -19.15 -7.91
C SER A 32 -20.04 -19.66 -8.59
N LYS A 33 -19.68 -19.14 -9.76
CA LYS A 33 -18.45 -19.40 -10.49
C LYS A 33 -17.52 -18.20 -10.38
N LEU A 34 -16.25 -18.46 -10.11
CA LEU A 34 -15.20 -17.44 -10.06
C LEU A 34 -14.59 -17.26 -11.44
N PHE A 35 -14.42 -16.02 -11.85
CA PHE A 35 -13.72 -15.61 -13.06
C PHE A 35 -12.61 -14.63 -12.69
N ILE A 36 -11.38 -14.96 -13.01
CA ILE A 36 -10.27 -14.02 -12.90
C ILE A 36 -10.23 -13.21 -14.19
N LEU A 37 -10.33 -11.90 -14.06
CA LEU A 37 -10.36 -10.97 -15.19
C LEU A 37 -8.97 -10.46 -15.52
N GLU A 38 -8.22 -10.07 -14.46
CA GLU A 38 -6.87 -9.53 -14.61
C GLU A 38 -5.99 -9.90 -13.41
N SER A 39 -4.69 -10.05 -13.65
CA SER A 39 -3.69 -10.12 -12.62
C SER A 39 -2.48 -9.29 -13.05
N SER A 40 -2.12 -8.33 -12.21
CA SER A 40 -1.00 -7.41 -12.44
C SER A 40 -0.17 -7.21 -11.17
N LYS A 41 1.01 -6.61 -11.31
CA LYS A 41 1.86 -6.27 -10.18
C LYS A 41 1.17 -5.24 -9.29
N GLY A 42 1.06 -5.52 -8.00
CA GLY A 42 0.48 -4.59 -7.03
C GLY A 42 1.38 -3.37 -6.81
N ASN A 43 0.76 -2.20 -6.72
CA ASN A 43 1.43 -0.97 -6.31
C ASN A 43 1.48 -0.91 -4.78
N MET A 44 2.62 -0.47 -4.25
CA MET A 44 2.86 -0.40 -2.80
C MET A 44 3.43 0.96 -2.42
N THR A 45 3.06 1.43 -1.24
CA THR A 45 3.73 2.55 -0.58
C THR A 45 5.16 2.13 -0.16
N PRO A 46 6.08 3.08 0.09
CA PRO A 46 7.41 2.77 0.60
C PRO A 46 7.39 1.86 1.84
N GLU A 47 6.53 2.17 2.81
CA GLU A 47 6.35 1.38 4.03
C GLU A 47 5.88 -0.04 3.73
N ALA A 48 4.86 -0.18 2.88
CA ALA A 48 4.35 -1.49 2.48
C ALA A 48 5.42 -2.30 1.74
N THR A 49 6.25 -1.66 0.91
CA THR A 49 7.33 -2.32 0.18
C THR A 49 8.33 -2.97 1.13
N VAL A 50 8.78 -2.25 2.16
CA VAL A 50 9.72 -2.78 3.16
C VAL A 50 9.08 -3.90 3.96
N ARG A 51 7.86 -3.70 4.45
CA ARG A 51 7.15 -4.69 5.26
C ARG A 51 6.92 -5.99 4.49
N VAL A 52 6.43 -5.89 3.27
CA VAL A 52 6.19 -7.06 2.39
C VAL A 52 7.49 -7.80 2.08
N ALA A 53 8.60 -7.09 1.85
CA ALA A 53 9.88 -7.72 1.63
C ALA A 53 10.30 -8.57 2.85
N VAL A 54 10.10 -8.07 4.08
CA VAL A 54 10.39 -8.80 5.32
C VAL A 54 9.43 -9.99 5.49
N ASP A 55 8.13 -9.79 5.30
CA ASP A 55 7.12 -10.84 5.46
C ASP A 55 7.38 -11.99 4.47
N MET A 56 7.69 -11.70 3.21
CA MET A 56 8.02 -12.72 2.20
C MET A 56 9.30 -13.51 2.52
N VAL A 57 10.28 -12.91 3.20
CA VAL A 57 11.46 -13.63 3.68
C VAL A 57 11.06 -14.57 4.83
N ASN A 58 10.26 -14.09 5.78
CA ASN A 58 9.80 -14.88 6.93
C ASN A 58 8.94 -16.08 6.49
N GLU A 59 8.15 -15.91 5.44
CA GLU A 59 7.34 -16.97 4.82
C GLU A 59 8.16 -17.91 3.91
N GLY A 60 9.44 -17.62 3.69
CA GLY A 60 10.32 -18.42 2.85
C GLY A 60 10.05 -18.32 1.34
N LEU A 61 9.29 -17.33 0.89
CA LEU A 61 8.97 -17.10 -0.52
C LEU A 61 10.16 -16.55 -1.30
N ILE A 62 10.97 -15.70 -0.65
CA ILE A 62 12.16 -15.08 -1.23
C ILE A 62 13.33 -15.14 -0.24
N SER A 63 14.56 -15.03 -0.78
CA SER A 63 15.76 -14.90 0.06
C SER A 63 15.95 -13.46 0.55
N SER A 64 16.67 -13.29 1.68
CA SER A 64 17.00 -11.95 2.21
C SER A 64 17.75 -11.10 1.19
N GLN A 65 18.63 -11.71 0.37
CA GLN A 65 19.34 -11.01 -0.69
C GLN A 65 18.38 -10.47 -1.77
N MET A 66 17.37 -11.27 -2.13
CA MET A 66 16.34 -10.85 -3.09
C MET A 66 15.45 -9.76 -2.49
N ALA A 67 15.13 -9.84 -1.22
CA ALA A 67 14.36 -8.80 -0.52
C ALA A 67 15.11 -7.45 -0.55
N LEU A 68 16.40 -7.44 -0.23
CA LEU A 68 17.24 -6.24 -0.28
C LEU A 68 17.32 -5.64 -1.69
N SER A 69 17.43 -6.48 -2.73
CA SER A 69 17.48 -5.97 -4.11
C SER A 69 16.18 -5.35 -4.61
N ARG A 70 15.06 -5.59 -3.93
CA ARG A 70 13.74 -5.06 -4.29
C ARG A 70 13.40 -3.74 -3.63
N VAL A 71 14.04 -3.44 -2.52
CA VAL A 71 13.86 -2.18 -1.80
C VAL A 71 14.79 -1.15 -2.41
N ASP A 72 14.20 -0.15 -3.09
CA ASP A 72 14.97 0.97 -3.62
C ASP A 72 15.50 1.80 -2.44
N PRO A 73 16.81 2.07 -2.35
CA PRO A 73 17.37 2.95 -1.31
C PRO A 73 16.71 4.32 -1.23
N ALA A 74 16.24 4.87 -2.35
CA ALA A 74 15.50 6.15 -2.38
C ALA A 74 14.19 6.11 -1.57
N LEU A 75 13.59 4.93 -1.39
CA LEU A 75 12.40 4.79 -0.55
C LEU A 75 12.71 5.02 0.94
N LEU A 76 13.97 4.89 1.35
CA LEU A 76 14.37 5.11 2.74
C LEU A 76 14.29 6.60 3.12
N ASP A 77 14.45 7.51 2.16
CA ASP A 77 14.31 8.95 2.40
C ASP A 77 12.91 9.32 2.88
N PHE A 78 11.91 8.52 2.49
CA PHE A 78 10.54 8.68 2.98
C PHE A 78 10.44 8.51 4.51
N PHE A 79 11.20 7.61 5.10
CA PHE A 79 11.17 7.34 6.55
C PHE A 79 11.90 8.41 7.37
N TYR A 80 12.73 9.23 6.73
CA TYR A 80 13.39 10.36 7.34
C TYR A 80 12.64 11.68 7.14
N SER A 81 11.55 11.66 6.37
CA SER A 81 10.70 12.83 6.17
C SER A 81 9.83 13.07 7.41
N ASP A 82 9.66 14.33 7.77
CA ASP A 82 8.75 14.72 8.85
C ASP A 82 7.32 14.28 8.52
N MET A 83 6.75 13.46 9.38
CA MET A 83 5.36 13.02 9.26
C MET A 83 4.51 13.66 10.35
N ILE A 84 3.27 14.01 9.97
CA ILE A 84 2.30 14.49 10.94
C ILE A 84 1.83 13.30 11.78
N ASP A 85 2.03 13.38 13.09
CA ASP A 85 1.48 12.41 14.03
C ASP A 85 -0.05 12.45 13.98
N SER A 86 -0.65 11.34 13.55
CA SER A 86 -2.10 11.19 13.47
C SER A 86 -2.81 11.21 14.83
N GLU A 87 -2.06 10.99 15.92
CA GLU A 87 -2.60 11.02 17.28
C GLU A 87 -2.60 12.45 17.88
N SER A 88 -1.88 13.39 17.30
CA SER A 88 -1.85 14.79 17.73
C SER A 88 -3.13 15.55 17.29
N THR A 89 -4.29 15.07 17.71
CA THR A 89 -5.62 15.60 17.34
C THR A 89 -6.03 16.88 18.08
N SER A 90 -5.11 17.63 18.64
CA SER A 90 -5.44 18.89 19.35
C SER A 90 -5.71 20.08 18.42
N THR A 91 -5.52 19.92 17.10
CA THR A 91 -5.75 21.00 16.14
C THR A 91 -7.19 20.96 15.64
N PRO A 92 -7.96 22.05 15.74
CA PRO A 92 -9.32 22.07 15.24
C PRO A 92 -9.34 21.87 13.72
N VAL A 93 -10.26 21.04 13.24
CA VAL A 93 -10.45 20.83 11.81
C VAL A 93 -10.99 22.11 11.18
N PHE A 94 -10.17 22.80 10.43
CA PHE A 94 -10.54 24.05 9.75
C PHE A 94 -11.34 23.79 8.46
N CYS A 95 -10.95 22.78 7.68
CA CYS A 95 -11.71 22.34 6.50
C CYS A 95 -11.46 20.86 6.21
N LYS A 96 -12.40 20.25 5.48
CA LYS A 96 -12.26 18.88 4.95
C LYS A 96 -12.23 18.94 3.44
N GLY A 97 -11.28 18.26 2.82
CA GLY A 97 -11.14 18.17 1.37
C GLY A 97 -10.90 16.73 0.93
N LEU A 98 -11.12 16.47 -0.36
CA LEU A 98 -10.74 15.21 -0.98
C LEU A 98 -9.25 15.27 -1.31
N VAL A 99 -8.47 14.28 -0.85
CA VAL A 99 -7.05 14.17 -1.20
C VAL A 99 -6.92 13.70 -2.64
N ILE A 100 -6.43 14.57 -3.51
CA ILE A 100 -6.15 14.25 -4.92
C ILE A 100 -4.69 13.81 -5.09
N ALA A 101 -3.79 14.38 -4.29
CA ALA A 101 -2.38 13.99 -4.26
C ALA A 101 -1.91 13.90 -2.81
N PRO A 102 -1.23 12.83 -2.40
CA PRO A 102 -0.64 12.75 -1.06
C PRO A 102 0.54 13.72 -0.97
N GLY A 103 0.58 14.49 0.10
CA GLY A 103 1.68 15.39 0.39
C GLY A 103 1.36 16.34 1.53
N VAL A 104 2.39 16.76 2.25
CA VAL A 104 2.29 17.82 3.25
C VAL A 104 2.78 19.10 2.60
N ASN A 105 1.88 20.08 2.39
CA ASN A 105 2.26 21.38 1.90
C ASN A 105 2.34 22.37 3.06
N ILE A 106 3.52 22.48 3.68
CA ILE A 106 3.78 23.35 4.84
C ILE A 106 3.54 24.82 4.52
N TYR A 107 3.76 25.24 3.26
CA TYR A 107 3.55 26.62 2.83
C TYR A 107 2.08 27.04 2.82
N LEU A 108 1.17 26.11 2.54
CA LEU A 108 -0.28 26.40 2.54
C LEU A 108 -0.83 26.60 3.96
N MET A 109 -0.29 25.90 4.96
CA MET A 109 -0.68 26.10 6.37
C MET A 109 -0.25 27.47 6.90
N TYR A 110 0.89 28.00 6.46
CA TYR A 110 1.38 29.32 6.89
C TYR A 110 0.58 30.48 6.28
N SER A 111 0.03 30.29 5.09
CA SER A 111 -0.74 31.34 4.37
C SER A 111 -2.18 31.48 4.90
N ILE A 112 -2.73 30.44 5.52
CA ILE A 112 -4.11 30.45 6.04
C ILE A 112 -4.21 31.04 7.46
N THR A 113 -3.09 31.11 8.19
CA THR A 113 -3.05 31.63 9.57
C THR A 113 -2.77 33.13 9.68
N GLN A 114 -2.60 33.83 8.56
CA GLN A 114 -2.49 35.29 8.59
C GLN A 114 -3.90 35.92 8.65
N PRO A 115 -4.26 36.58 9.75
CA PRO A 115 -5.49 37.34 9.76
C PRO A 115 -5.41 38.48 8.76
N TYR A 116 -6.39 38.59 7.89
CA TYR A 116 -6.59 39.79 7.10
C TYR A 116 -6.86 40.96 8.08
N ASN A 117 -5.94 41.91 8.13
CA ASN A 117 -6.20 43.23 8.68
C ASN A 117 -6.95 44.08 7.68
#